data_6b830cca27a2e99aa0a1648260e8a406
#
_entry.id   6b830cca27a2e99aa0a1648260e8a406
#
_cell.length_a   1.000
_cell.length_b   1.000
_cell.length_c   1.000
_cell.angle_alpha   90.00
_cell.angle_beta   90.00
_cell.angle_gamma   90.00
#
_symmetry.space_group_name_H-M   'P 1'
#
loop_
_entity.id
_entity.type
_entity.pdbx_description
1 polymer ?
#
loop_
_entity_poly.entity_id
_entity_poly.type
_entity_poly.pdbx_seq_one_letter_code
_entity_poly.pdbx_strand_id
1 'polypeptide(L)'
;MTRPAADGHDAGVPAGLRPGAPEGEAGRPVQVRPPRPERRIAAAFALTAAAAVGFAAVYWTGGQTQLEGILLAVAFAGLAFGLGAWSARLMPQGPFVEEHEPFGSSRRQRAAFAAEFEEDLQAISRRRFLGRALALAVGTLGAALLFPLRSLGPRPGRALYQTPWQGGAPAVTADGRPVRAADLAVGSVLTVFPRGHLEDGDAAALLVRVDPGALRPPAERAGWSPHGLVAHSKLCTHAGCPVGLYEQGSNLLFCPCHQSVFDLLDGARPISGPAARPLPQLPLEITPEGHVRASGDFESPVGPGFWSRPS
;
A
#
# COMPACT_ATOMS: atom_id res chain seq x y z
N MET A 1 56.64 6.68 61.04
CA MET A 1 55.84 7.91 60.89
C MET A 1 54.39 7.51 60.85
N THR A 2 53.64 7.93 61.82
CA THR A 2 52.39 7.60 62.42
C THR A 2 51.18 7.92 61.49
N ARG A 3 50.25 6.98 61.36
CA ARG A 3 48.89 7.18 60.83
C ARG A 3 48.05 7.89 61.88
N PRO A 4 47.20 8.85 61.53
CA PRO A 4 46.13 9.25 62.42
C PRO A 4 44.84 8.42 62.12
N ALA A 5 44.17 8.08 63.21
CA ALA A 5 42.83 7.46 63.25
C ALA A 5 41.78 8.45 62.73
N ALA A 6 40.80 7.94 62.01
CA ALA A 6 39.59 8.69 61.63
C ALA A 6 38.46 8.26 62.58
N ASP A 7 38.01 9.24 63.33
CA ASP A 7 36.92 9.16 64.30
C ASP A 7 35.56 8.87 63.63
N GLY A 8 34.81 7.99 64.27
CA GLY A 8 33.42 7.71 63.94
C GLY A 8 32.50 8.89 64.24
N HIS A 9 31.78 9.34 63.29
CA HIS A 9 30.57 10.11 63.50
C HIS A 9 29.38 9.17 63.45
N ASP A 10 29.02 8.70 64.60
CA ASP A 10 27.71 8.11 64.90
C ASP A 10 26.69 9.27 64.94
N ALA A 11 26.12 9.63 63.81
CA ALA A 11 24.98 10.55 63.75
C ALA A 11 23.74 9.75 64.15
N GLY A 12 23.37 9.85 65.41
CA GLY A 12 22.15 9.28 65.99
C GLY A 12 20.91 9.71 65.19
N VAL A 13 20.25 8.73 64.62
CA VAL A 13 18.91 8.86 64.08
C VAL A 13 17.96 9.14 65.24
N PRO A 14 17.17 10.24 65.22
CA PRO A 14 16.23 10.56 66.31
C PRO A 14 15.20 9.45 66.39
N ALA A 15 15.05 8.90 67.58
CA ALA A 15 14.04 7.92 67.97
C ALA A 15 12.63 8.59 67.94
N GLY A 16 11.99 8.61 66.78
CA GLY A 16 10.71 9.23 66.64
C GLY A 16 9.94 8.98 65.34
N LEU A 17 10.53 8.38 64.37
CA LEU A 17 9.85 8.01 63.11
C LEU A 17 9.92 6.49 62.90
N ARG A 18 9.16 5.75 63.69
CA ARG A 18 8.69 4.45 63.22
C ARG A 18 7.40 4.76 62.48
N PRO A 19 7.32 4.59 61.17
CA PRO A 19 6.06 4.53 60.48
C PRO A 19 5.30 3.32 61.07
N GLY A 20 4.18 3.57 61.68
CA GLY A 20 3.29 2.49 62.08
C GLY A 20 3.00 1.65 60.85
N ALA A 21 3.41 0.41 60.88
CA ALA A 21 2.94 -0.56 59.93
C ALA A 21 1.39 -0.48 59.90
N PRO A 22 0.72 -0.36 58.80
CA PRO A 22 -0.75 -0.51 58.75
C PRO A 22 -1.01 -1.98 59.12
N GLU A 23 -1.35 -2.21 60.41
CA GLU A 23 -1.98 -3.43 60.85
C GLU A 23 -3.33 -3.50 60.09
N GLY A 24 -3.44 -4.35 59.12
CA GLY A 24 -4.78 -4.61 58.56
C GLY A 24 -4.90 -4.99 57.11
N GLU A 25 -3.93 -5.66 56.48
CA GLU A 25 -4.25 -6.36 55.21
C GLU A 25 -3.49 -7.67 54.97
N ALA A 26 -2.96 -8.26 56.03
CA ALA A 26 -2.49 -9.64 55.94
C ALA A 26 -3.74 -10.57 55.95
N GLY A 27 -4.18 -11.00 54.79
CA GLY A 27 -5.12 -12.10 54.70
C GLY A 27 -6.43 -11.90 53.97
N ARG A 28 -6.52 -11.02 52.99
CA ARG A 28 -7.62 -11.21 52.03
C ARG A 28 -7.34 -12.47 51.21
N PRO A 29 -8.21 -13.51 51.30
CA PRO A 29 -8.01 -14.71 50.49
C PRO A 29 -8.00 -14.27 49.02
N VAL A 30 -6.98 -14.74 48.27
CA VAL A 30 -6.96 -14.63 46.81
C VAL A 30 -8.28 -15.22 46.34
N GLN A 31 -9.21 -14.36 45.93
CA GLN A 31 -10.49 -14.80 45.39
C GLN A 31 -10.14 -15.49 44.06
N VAL A 32 -10.13 -16.83 44.10
CA VAL A 32 -10.04 -17.65 42.88
C VAL A 32 -11.29 -17.32 42.07
N ARG A 33 -11.15 -16.48 41.07
CA ARG A 33 -12.22 -16.12 40.15
C ARG A 33 -12.71 -17.36 39.43
N PRO A 34 -14.02 -17.53 39.24
CA PRO A 34 -14.55 -18.70 38.53
C PRO A 34 -14.01 -18.75 37.09
N PRO A 35 -13.79 -19.95 36.52
CA PRO A 35 -13.10 -20.16 35.25
C PRO A 35 -13.82 -19.62 33.98
N ARG A 36 -14.89 -18.88 34.14
CA ARG A 36 -15.72 -18.36 33.03
C ARG A 36 -15.15 -17.19 32.22
N PRO A 37 -14.41 -16.20 32.82
CA PRO A 37 -13.87 -15.11 32.03
C PRO A 37 -12.80 -15.54 30.99
N GLU A 38 -11.96 -16.50 31.35
CA GLU A 38 -10.90 -17.01 30.47
C GLU A 38 -11.44 -17.64 29.19
N ARG A 39 -12.52 -18.45 29.32
CA ARG A 39 -13.15 -19.06 28.14
C ARG A 39 -13.75 -18.03 27.17
N ARG A 40 -14.33 -16.94 27.68
CA ARG A 40 -14.90 -15.89 26.84
C ARG A 40 -13.81 -15.10 26.12
N ILE A 41 -12.70 -14.84 26.79
CA ILE A 41 -11.53 -14.18 26.21
C ILE A 41 -10.90 -15.07 25.12
N ALA A 42 -10.69 -16.35 25.44
CA ALA A 42 -10.19 -17.31 24.47
C ALA A 42 -11.11 -17.47 23.25
N ALA A 43 -12.43 -17.50 23.46
CA ALA A 43 -13.40 -17.56 22.37
C ALA A 43 -13.36 -16.29 21.49
N ALA A 44 -13.15 -15.11 22.06
CA ALA A 44 -13.01 -13.88 21.30
C ALA A 44 -11.76 -13.90 20.41
N PHE A 45 -10.63 -14.34 20.94
CA PHE A 45 -9.41 -14.47 20.14
C PHE A 45 -9.50 -15.59 19.10
N ALA A 46 -10.15 -16.70 19.40
CA ALA A 46 -10.41 -17.76 18.43
C ALA A 46 -11.30 -17.26 17.27
N LEU A 47 -12.34 -16.47 17.57
CA LEU A 47 -13.18 -15.82 16.56
C LEU A 47 -12.39 -14.84 15.70
N THR A 48 -11.55 -14.01 16.33
CA THR A 48 -10.63 -13.12 15.60
C THR A 48 -9.75 -13.90 14.62
N ALA A 49 -9.13 -14.97 15.10
CA ALA A 49 -8.27 -15.80 14.25
C ALA A 49 -9.04 -16.46 13.10
N ALA A 50 -10.24 -16.99 13.37
CA ALA A 50 -11.09 -17.59 12.34
C ALA A 50 -11.53 -16.57 11.29
N ALA A 51 -11.92 -15.35 11.72
CA ALA A 51 -12.28 -14.27 10.81
C ALA A 51 -11.10 -13.79 9.96
N ALA A 52 -9.90 -13.70 10.54
CA ALA A 52 -8.68 -13.34 9.80
C ALA A 52 -8.32 -14.40 8.75
N VAL A 53 -8.43 -15.68 9.07
CA VAL A 53 -8.23 -16.79 8.12
C VAL A 53 -9.27 -16.74 7.01
N GLY A 54 -10.55 -16.52 7.38
CA GLY A 54 -11.64 -16.36 6.41
C GLY A 54 -11.41 -15.19 5.46
N PHE A 55 -10.97 -14.04 5.98
CA PHE A 55 -10.60 -12.89 5.17
C PHE A 55 -9.49 -13.23 4.17
N ALA A 56 -8.43 -13.87 4.63
CA ALA A 56 -7.33 -14.29 3.76
C ALA A 56 -7.79 -15.25 2.65
N ALA A 57 -8.68 -16.18 2.97
CA ALA A 57 -9.25 -17.12 2.00
C ALA A 57 -10.10 -16.41 0.93
N VAL A 58 -10.99 -15.51 1.34
CA VAL A 58 -11.85 -14.73 0.42
C VAL A 58 -11.00 -13.86 -0.49
N TYR A 59 -10.03 -13.13 0.08
CA TYR A 59 -9.10 -12.31 -0.70
C TYR A 59 -8.32 -13.15 -1.72
N TRP A 60 -7.86 -14.34 -1.33
CA TRP A 60 -7.10 -15.24 -2.21
C TRP A 60 -7.92 -15.78 -3.40
N THR A 61 -9.22 -15.96 -3.22
CA THR A 61 -10.13 -16.53 -4.24
C THR A 61 -10.74 -15.49 -5.19
N GLY A 62 -10.28 -14.24 -5.14
CA GLY A 62 -10.70 -13.18 -6.05
C GLY A 62 -11.41 -12.02 -5.37
N GLY A 63 -11.63 -12.10 -4.06
CA GLY A 63 -12.19 -11.03 -3.26
C GLY A 63 -13.71 -10.88 -3.40
N GLN A 64 -14.34 -10.47 -2.31
CA GLN A 64 -15.72 -9.97 -2.30
C GLN A 64 -15.81 -8.88 -1.25
N THR A 65 -15.93 -7.63 -1.66
CA THR A 65 -15.77 -6.44 -0.81
C THR A 65 -16.66 -6.44 0.44
N GLN A 66 -17.93 -6.87 0.31
CA GLN A 66 -18.84 -6.93 1.47
C GLN A 66 -18.42 -7.99 2.49
N LEU A 67 -18.06 -9.18 2.01
CA LEU A 67 -17.63 -10.28 2.88
C LEU A 67 -16.30 -9.98 3.55
N GLU A 68 -15.37 -9.39 2.83
CA GLU A 68 -14.10 -8.90 3.37
C GLU A 68 -14.31 -7.86 4.47
N GLY A 69 -15.20 -6.90 4.23
CA GLY A 69 -15.56 -5.88 5.23
C GLY A 69 -16.17 -6.47 6.49
N ILE A 70 -17.07 -7.46 6.37
CA ILE A 70 -17.67 -8.15 7.50
C ILE A 70 -16.62 -8.93 8.29
N LEU A 71 -15.75 -9.68 7.61
CA LEU A 71 -14.71 -10.48 8.27
C LEU A 71 -13.70 -9.61 9.00
N LEU A 72 -13.30 -8.46 8.44
CA LEU A 72 -12.46 -7.48 9.12
C LEU A 72 -13.17 -6.89 10.34
N ALA A 73 -14.43 -6.50 10.20
CA ALA A 73 -15.20 -5.96 11.32
C ALA A 73 -15.30 -6.97 12.49
N VAL A 74 -15.56 -8.24 12.19
CA VAL A 74 -15.62 -9.32 13.20
C VAL A 74 -14.24 -9.54 13.83
N ALA A 75 -13.15 -9.54 13.04
CA ALA A 75 -11.80 -9.71 13.56
C ALA A 75 -11.42 -8.57 14.52
N PHE A 76 -11.64 -7.32 14.15
CA PHE A 76 -11.32 -6.17 15.00
C PHE A 76 -12.23 -6.09 16.23
N ALA A 77 -13.53 -6.38 16.11
CA ALA A 77 -14.44 -6.42 17.24
C ALA A 77 -14.05 -7.51 18.24
N GLY A 78 -13.70 -8.70 17.76
CA GLY A 78 -13.21 -9.80 18.60
C GLY A 78 -11.90 -9.46 19.31
N LEU A 79 -10.96 -8.82 18.61
CA LEU A 79 -9.70 -8.36 19.18
C LEU A 79 -9.93 -7.29 20.26
N ALA A 80 -10.74 -6.28 19.99
CA ALA A 80 -11.07 -5.21 20.93
C ALA A 80 -11.75 -5.74 22.20
N PHE A 81 -12.74 -6.61 22.03
CA PHE A 81 -13.42 -7.26 23.16
C PHE A 81 -12.46 -8.16 23.95
N GLY A 82 -11.66 -8.97 23.27
CA GLY A 82 -10.68 -9.88 23.88
C GLY A 82 -9.67 -9.14 24.73
N LEU A 83 -9.03 -8.09 24.20
CA LEU A 83 -8.05 -7.26 24.90
C LEU A 83 -8.68 -6.47 26.04
N GLY A 84 -9.85 -5.87 25.82
CA GLY A 84 -10.57 -5.13 26.86
C GLY A 84 -11.00 -6.04 28.02
N ALA A 85 -11.52 -7.23 27.71
CA ALA A 85 -11.90 -8.19 28.72
C ALA A 85 -10.68 -8.79 29.46
N TRP A 86 -9.56 -8.99 28.77
CA TRP A 86 -8.30 -9.40 29.37
C TRP A 86 -7.81 -8.33 30.35
N SER A 87 -7.69 -7.09 29.91
CA SER A 87 -7.26 -5.98 30.76
C SER A 87 -8.15 -5.84 32.01
N ALA A 88 -9.47 -5.83 31.83
CA ALA A 88 -10.40 -5.59 32.93
C ALA A 88 -10.57 -6.76 33.91
N ARG A 89 -10.27 -8.01 33.49
CA ARG A 89 -10.63 -9.21 34.27
C ARG A 89 -9.45 -10.12 34.64
N LEU A 90 -8.38 -10.11 33.90
CA LEU A 90 -7.21 -10.96 34.15
C LEU A 90 -5.99 -10.17 34.62
N MET A 91 -5.88 -8.89 34.26
CA MET A 91 -4.81 -8.04 34.77
C MET A 91 -5.09 -7.64 36.20
N PRO A 92 -4.07 -7.53 37.05
CA PRO A 92 -4.23 -7.02 38.42
C PRO A 92 -4.83 -5.62 38.38
N GLN A 93 -5.84 -5.38 39.27
CA GLN A 93 -6.51 -4.08 39.38
C GLN A 93 -6.19 -3.50 40.76
N GLY A 94 -5.68 -2.29 40.82
CA GLY A 94 -5.50 -1.59 42.08
C GLY A 94 -4.26 -0.68 42.08
N PRO A 95 -4.03 0.05 43.16
CA PRO A 95 -2.79 0.75 43.36
C PRO A 95 -1.64 -0.27 43.51
N PHE A 96 -0.67 -0.23 42.61
CA PHE A 96 0.56 -1.02 42.73
C PHE A 96 1.55 -0.21 43.53
N VAL A 97 1.92 -0.72 44.67
CA VAL A 97 3.03 -0.18 45.48
C VAL A 97 4.22 -1.10 45.26
N GLU A 98 5.22 -0.63 44.55
CA GLU A 98 6.48 -1.30 44.41
C GLU A 98 7.43 -0.77 45.52
N GLU A 99 7.79 -1.64 46.44
CA GLU A 99 8.82 -1.31 47.42
C GLU A 99 10.16 -1.38 46.75
N HIS A 100 10.80 -0.23 46.62
CA HIS A 100 12.17 -0.19 46.15
C HIS A 100 13.11 -0.68 47.25
N GLU A 101 13.81 -1.77 46.99
CA GLU A 101 14.92 -2.14 47.86
C GLU A 101 15.99 -1.05 47.85
N PRO A 102 16.65 -0.80 48.99
CA PRO A 102 17.70 0.23 49.08
C PRO A 102 18.82 -0.03 48.06
N PHE A 103 19.21 1.03 47.38
CA PHE A 103 20.34 0.98 46.44
C PHE A 103 21.60 0.44 47.13
N GLY A 104 22.10 -0.66 46.63
CA GLY A 104 23.33 -1.28 47.13
C GLY A 104 23.07 -2.71 47.63
N SER A 105 23.24 -3.67 46.73
CA SER A 105 23.13 -5.09 47.08
C SER A 105 24.36 -5.52 47.96
N SER A 106 24.09 -6.29 48.99
CA SER A 106 25.14 -6.92 49.82
C SER A 106 25.98 -7.91 48.98
N ARG A 107 27.16 -8.23 49.45
CA ARG A 107 28.01 -9.25 48.80
C ARG A 107 27.29 -10.60 48.65
N ARG A 108 26.46 -10.95 49.64
CA ARG A 108 25.69 -12.20 49.65
C ARG A 108 24.58 -12.19 48.57
N GLN A 109 23.87 -11.08 48.43
CA GLN A 109 22.83 -10.93 47.40
C GLN A 109 23.45 -10.99 46.00
N ARG A 110 24.60 -10.34 45.78
CA ARG A 110 25.32 -10.39 44.49
C ARG A 110 25.80 -11.79 44.15
N ALA A 111 26.31 -12.53 45.16
CA ALA A 111 26.72 -13.93 44.96
C ALA A 111 25.53 -14.86 44.66
N ALA A 112 24.42 -14.67 45.37
CA ALA A 112 23.18 -15.42 45.10
C ALA A 112 22.64 -15.13 43.68
N PHE A 113 22.56 -13.88 43.28
CA PHE A 113 22.16 -13.49 41.93
C PHE A 113 23.08 -14.05 40.85
N ALA A 114 24.39 -14.01 41.05
CA ALA A 114 25.36 -14.57 40.13
C ALA A 114 25.18 -16.09 39.98
N ALA A 115 24.94 -16.82 41.06
CA ALA A 115 24.70 -18.26 41.04
C ALA A 115 23.39 -18.61 40.31
N GLU A 116 22.31 -17.91 40.62
CA GLU A 116 21.00 -18.06 39.92
C GLU A 116 21.10 -17.73 38.44
N PHE A 117 21.80 -16.65 38.09
CA PHE A 117 22.07 -16.26 36.71
C PHE A 117 22.89 -17.32 35.96
N GLU A 118 23.89 -17.93 36.58
CA GLU A 118 24.66 -19.00 35.96
C GLU A 118 23.82 -20.28 35.76
N GLU A 119 22.95 -20.61 36.73
CA GLU A 119 22.02 -21.74 36.63
C GLU A 119 21.02 -21.53 35.49
N ASP A 120 20.40 -20.36 35.38
CA ASP A 120 19.51 -19.99 34.27
C ASP A 120 20.23 -19.98 32.93
N LEU A 121 21.49 -19.57 32.91
CA LEU A 121 22.31 -19.65 31.70
C LEU A 121 22.57 -21.10 31.24
N GLN A 122 22.67 -22.06 32.13
CA GLN A 122 22.89 -23.46 31.84
C GLN A 122 21.58 -24.17 31.46
N ALA A 123 20.46 -23.81 32.10
CA ALA A 123 19.13 -24.38 31.83
C ALA A 123 18.64 -24.09 30.40
N ILE A 124 18.99 -22.92 29.84
CA ILE A 124 18.66 -22.58 28.46
C ILE A 124 19.78 -23.08 27.55
N SER A 125 19.56 -24.20 26.85
CA SER A 125 20.42 -24.62 25.74
C SER A 125 20.35 -23.57 24.61
N ARG A 126 21.00 -22.43 24.85
CA ARG A 126 20.89 -21.16 24.12
C ARG A 126 20.97 -21.33 22.61
N ARG A 127 21.93 -22.15 22.15
CA ARG A 127 22.13 -22.34 20.71
C ARG A 127 20.93 -23.00 20.03
N ARG A 128 20.31 -24.01 20.68
CA ARG A 128 19.14 -24.68 20.14
C ARG A 128 17.88 -23.85 20.27
N PHE A 129 17.71 -23.14 21.38
CA PHE A 129 16.56 -22.23 21.59
C PHE A 129 16.60 -21.06 20.60
N LEU A 130 17.72 -20.35 20.51
CA LEU A 130 17.91 -19.23 19.58
C LEU A 130 17.77 -19.69 18.13
N GLY A 131 18.31 -20.87 17.77
CA GLY A 131 18.12 -21.43 16.44
C GLY A 131 16.65 -21.73 16.11
N ARG A 132 15.89 -22.29 17.05
CA ARG A 132 14.44 -22.53 16.88
C ARG A 132 13.63 -21.23 16.83
N ALA A 133 13.93 -20.28 17.70
CA ALA A 133 13.28 -18.96 17.72
C ALA A 133 13.55 -18.20 16.42
N LEU A 134 14.80 -18.21 15.95
CA LEU A 134 15.17 -17.62 14.66
C LEU A 134 14.44 -18.31 13.48
N ALA A 135 14.44 -19.64 13.46
CA ALA A 135 13.75 -20.40 12.41
C ALA A 135 12.24 -20.10 12.41
N LEU A 136 11.61 -20.01 13.58
CA LEU A 136 10.21 -19.64 13.72
C LEU A 136 9.96 -18.20 13.23
N ALA A 137 10.79 -17.24 13.65
CA ALA A 137 10.68 -15.84 13.24
C ALA A 137 10.84 -15.68 11.72
N VAL A 138 11.87 -16.31 11.13
CA VAL A 138 12.11 -16.29 9.68
C VAL A 138 10.97 -16.99 8.92
N GLY A 139 10.49 -18.13 9.44
CA GLY A 139 9.36 -18.87 8.85
C GLY A 139 8.07 -18.03 8.87
N THR A 140 7.76 -17.41 10.01
CA THR A 140 6.58 -16.54 10.14
C THR A 140 6.68 -15.32 9.25
N LEU A 141 7.84 -14.65 9.21
CA LEU A 141 8.08 -13.52 8.33
C LEU A 141 7.99 -13.93 6.86
N GLY A 142 8.57 -15.08 6.49
CA GLY A 142 8.48 -15.61 5.13
C GLY A 142 7.04 -15.90 4.72
N ALA A 143 6.26 -16.53 5.59
CA ALA A 143 4.84 -16.79 5.35
C ALA A 143 4.04 -15.48 5.24
N ALA A 144 4.31 -14.49 6.10
CA ALA A 144 3.66 -13.18 6.04
C ALA A 144 3.99 -12.40 4.77
N LEU A 145 5.22 -12.51 4.27
CA LEU A 145 5.66 -11.85 3.03
C LEU A 145 5.17 -12.56 1.75
N LEU A 146 4.88 -13.86 1.83
CA LEU A 146 4.42 -14.62 0.67
C LEU A 146 3.12 -14.04 0.08
N PHE A 147 2.23 -13.56 0.96
CA PHE A 147 0.95 -13.00 0.57
C PHE A 147 1.07 -11.70 -0.25
N PRO A 148 1.73 -10.62 0.25
CA PRO A 148 1.91 -9.41 -0.53
C PRO A 148 2.80 -9.61 -1.77
N LEU A 149 3.81 -10.49 -1.72
CA LEU A 149 4.64 -10.79 -2.89
C LEU A 149 3.84 -11.45 -4.01
N ARG A 150 2.89 -12.35 -3.65
CA ARG A 150 2.01 -12.97 -4.64
C ARG A 150 1.01 -11.97 -5.22
N SER A 151 0.56 -10.98 -4.45
CA SER A 151 -0.37 -9.95 -4.91
C SER A 151 0.24 -8.91 -5.86
N LEU A 152 1.57 -8.88 -6.01
CA LEU A 152 2.25 -8.01 -6.96
C LEU A 152 1.91 -8.33 -8.44
N GLY A 153 1.28 -9.47 -8.70
CA GLY A 153 0.94 -9.90 -10.05
C GLY A 153 2.14 -10.34 -10.89
N PRO A 154 1.95 -10.58 -12.18
CA PRO A 154 3.02 -10.94 -13.09
C PRO A 154 3.99 -9.76 -13.28
N ARG A 155 5.24 -10.08 -13.61
CA ARG A 155 6.24 -9.06 -13.95
C ARG A 155 5.74 -8.24 -15.16
N PRO A 156 5.72 -6.90 -15.11
CA PRO A 156 5.19 -6.08 -16.18
C PRO A 156 5.96 -6.21 -17.50
N GLY A 157 7.25 -6.58 -17.46
CA GLY A 157 8.05 -6.82 -18.65
C GLY A 157 7.99 -5.66 -19.64
N ARG A 158 7.66 -5.97 -20.90
CA ARG A 158 7.53 -4.98 -21.99
C ARG A 158 6.21 -4.21 -21.97
N ALA A 159 5.21 -4.63 -21.18
CA ALA A 159 3.91 -3.96 -21.10
C ALA A 159 4.00 -2.50 -20.63
N LEU A 160 5.09 -2.11 -19.94
CA LEU A 160 5.35 -0.70 -19.60
C LEU A 160 5.69 0.18 -20.80
N TYR A 161 6.10 -0.42 -21.92
CA TYR A 161 6.63 0.29 -23.09
C TYR A 161 5.82 0.03 -24.36
N GLN A 162 4.95 -0.97 -24.34
CA GLN A 162 4.19 -1.42 -25.52
C GLN A 162 2.74 -1.59 -25.15
N THR A 163 1.86 -1.11 -26.02
CA THR A 163 0.42 -1.30 -25.90
C THR A 163 -0.08 -2.30 -26.95
N PRO A 164 -1.35 -2.76 -26.87
CA PRO A 164 -1.94 -3.61 -27.89
C PRO A 164 -2.13 -2.97 -29.28
N TRP A 165 -1.74 -1.72 -29.49
CA TRP A 165 -1.77 -1.02 -30.78
C TRP A 165 -0.63 -1.44 -31.71
N GLN A 166 -0.51 -2.70 -32.01
CA GLN A 166 0.50 -3.15 -32.97
C GLN A 166 0.13 -2.76 -34.40
N GLY A 167 1.11 -2.77 -35.32
CA GLY A 167 0.89 -2.36 -36.69
C GLY A 167 -0.32 -3.04 -37.34
N GLY A 168 -1.23 -2.25 -37.86
CA GLY A 168 -2.46 -2.73 -38.47
C GLY A 168 -3.63 -2.98 -37.53
N ALA A 169 -3.57 -2.66 -36.26
CA ALA A 169 -4.66 -2.83 -35.32
C ALA A 169 -5.87 -1.94 -35.70
N PRO A 170 -7.08 -2.53 -35.96
CA PRO A 170 -8.27 -1.76 -36.27
C PRO A 170 -8.75 -0.98 -35.04
N ALA A 171 -9.07 0.31 -35.23
CA ALA A 171 -9.68 1.13 -34.21
C ALA A 171 -11.17 0.80 -34.06
N VAL A 172 -11.59 0.54 -32.82
CA VAL A 172 -13.00 0.28 -32.49
C VAL A 172 -13.46 1.19 -31.35
N THR A 173 -14.76 1.44 -31.30
CA THR A 173 -15.42 2.15 -30.21
C THR A 173 -15.49 1.29 -28.94
N ALA A 174 -15.90 1.85 -27.81
CA ALA A 174 -16.05 1.11 -26.55
C ALA A 174 -17.07 -0.06 -26.62
N ASP A 175 -18.00 -0.03 -27.57
CA ASP A 175 -18.96 -1.10 -27.87
C ASP A 175 -18.46 -2.06 -28.98
N GLY A 176 -17.16 -1.95 -29.36
CA GLY A 176 -16.51 -2.87 -30.31
C GLY A 176 -16.81 -2.62 -31.77
N ARG A 177 -17.51 -1.55 -32.13
CA ARG A 177 -17.82 -1.20 -33.53
C ARG A 177 -16.62 -0.60 -34.26
N PRO A 178 -16.30 -1.02 -35.50
CA PRO A 178 -15.22 -0.41 -36.28
C PRO A 178 -15.45 1.08 -36.52
N VAL A 179 -14.42 1.88 -36.40
CA VAL A 179 -14.46 3.33 -36.63
C VAL A 179 -14.22 3.62 -38.11
N ARG A 180 -15.11 4.38 -38.74
CA ARG A 180 -14.96 4.88 -40.10
C ARG A 180 -14.61 6.36 -40.10
N ALA A 181 -13.63 6.73 -40.92
CA ALA A 181 -13.20 8.13 -41.02
C ALA A 181 -14.35 9.08 -41.46
N ALA A 182 -15.26 8.60 -42.31
CA ALA A 182 -16.40 9.39 -42.79
C ALA A 182 -17.43 9.72 -41.69
N ASP A 183 -17.52 8.91 -40.63
CA ASP A 183 -18.51 9.11 -39.57
C ASP A 183 -18.10 10.22 -38.56
N LEU A 184 -16.89 10.73 -38.69
CA LEU A 184 -16.34 11.76 -37.78
C LEU A 184 -16.38 13.12 -38.50
N ALA A 185 -17.16 14.07 -37.99
CA ALA A 185 -17.11 15.48 -38.42
C ALA A 185 -15.94 16.21 -37.77
N VAL A 186 -15.50 17.34 -38.34
CA VAL A 186 -14.51 18.23 -37.70
C VAL A 186 -15.03 18.67 -36.34
N GLY A 187 -14.19 18.55 -35.30
CA GLY A 187 -14.58 18.80 -33.91
C GLY A 187 -15.10 17.58 -33.16
N SER A 188 -15.30 16.43 -33.83
CA SER A 188 -15.67 15.20 -33.13
C SER A 188 -14.53 14.65 -32.30
N VAL A 189 -14.85 14.15 -31.10
CA VAL A 189 -13.94 13.40 -30.22
C VAL A 189 -14.54 12.03 -29.92
N LEU A 190 -13.71 10.99 -29.99
CA LEU A 190 -14.13 9.61 -29.75
C LEU A 190 -13.03 8.88 -28.96
N THR A 191 -13.40 8.12 -27.94
CA THR A 191 -12.48 7.17 -27.33
C THR A 191 -12.47 5.89 -28.16
N VAL A 192 -11.27 5.45 -28.55
CA VAL A 192 -11.08 4.26 -29.37
C VAL A 192 -10.09 3.29 -28.70
N PHE A 193 -10.24 2.01 -29.07
CA PHE A 193 -9.45 0.89 -28.57
C PHE A 193 -8.98 0.02 -29.75
N PRO A 194 -7.91 -0.73 -29.61
CA PRO A 194 -7.58 -1.78 -30.57
C PRO A 194 -8.59 -2.92 -30.45
N ARG A 195 -8.99 -3.50 -31.57
CA ARG A 195 -9.96 -4.59 -31.57
C ARG A 195 -9.50 -5.76 -30.71
N GLY A 196 -10.36 -6.22 -29.81
CA GLY A 196 -10.09 -7.31 -28.87
C GLY A 196 -9.44 -6.89 -27.55
N HIS A 197 -9.21 -5.58 -27.35
CA HIS A 197 -8.53 -5.02 -26.18
C HIS A 197 -9.32 -3.84 -25.56
N LEU A 198 -10.62 -4.02 -25.39
CA LEU A 198 -11.53 -2.96 -24.90
C LEU A 198 -11.30 -2.65 -23.40
N GLU A 199 -10.79 -3.63 -22.64
CA GLU A 199 -10.58 -3.51 -21.20
C GLU A 199 -9.14 -3.07 -20.84
N ASP A 200 -8.25 -2.99 -21.83
CA ASP A 200 -6.88 -2.58 -21.63
C ASP A 200 -6.79 -1.06 -21.48
N GLY A 201 -6.73 -0.58 -20.23
CA GLY A 201 -6.76 0.84 -19.91
C GLY A 201 -5.60 1.65 -20.53
N ASP A 202 -4.45 1.04 -20.77
CA ASP A 202 -3.27 1.62 -21.42
C ASP A 202 -3.42 1.75 -22.94
N ALA A 203 -4.35 1.02 -23.52
CA ALA A 203 -4.64 1.06 -24.95
C ALA A 203 -5.69 2.13 -25.36
N ALA A 204 -6.36 2.76 -24.42
CA ALA A 204 -7.35 3.78 -24.70
C ALA A 204 -6.72 5.00 -25.40
N ALA A 205 -7.24 5.36 -26.58
CA ALA A 205 -6.82 6.54 -27.34
C ALA A 205 -7.98 7.52 -27.55
N LEU A 206 -7.67 8.82 -27.52
CA LEU A 206 -8.57 9.90 -27.94
C LEU A 206 -8.35 10.16 -29.42
N LEU A 207 -9.34 9.81 -30.23
CA LEU A 207 -9.39 10.12 -31.65
C LEU A 207 -10.19 11.42 -31.85
N VAL A 208 -9.56 12.43 -32.41
CA VAL A 208 -10.18 13.72 -32.68
C VAL A 208 -10.06 14.03 -34.17
N ARG A 209 -11.09 14.61 -34.78
CA ARG A 209 -11.00 15.14 -36.11
C ARG A 209 -10.90 16.68 -36.07
N VAL A 210 -9.81 17.21 -36.56
CA VAL A 210 -9.56 18.64 -36.67
C VAL A 210 -9.45 19.06 -38.14
N ASP A 211 -9.44 20.36 -38.40
CA ASP A 211 -9.06 20.88 -39.72
C ASP A 211 -7.62 20.48 -40.03
N PRO A 212 -7.36 19.74 -41.12
CA PRO A 212 -6.01 19.35 -41.50
C PRO A 212 -5.03 20.51 -41.62
N GLY A 213 -5.51 21.68 -42.07
CA GLY A 213 -4.70 22.91 -42.22
C GLY A 213 -4.29 23.56 -40.90
N ALA A 214 -4.95 23.20 -39.79
CA ALA A 214 -4.64 23.72 -38.47
C ALA A 214 -3.56 22.92 -37.73
N LEU A 215 -3.28 21.66 -38.15
CA LEU A 215 -2.31 20.79 -37.52
C LEU A 215 -0.86 21.29 -37.74
N ARG A 216 -0.08 21.24 -36.71
CA ARG A 216 1.35 21.58 -36.69
C ARG A 216 2.17 20.39 -36.19
N PRO A 217 2.13 19.25 -36.87
CA PRO A 217 2.86 18.07 -36.43
C PRO A 217 4.37 18.27 -36.57
N PRO A 218 5.20 17.67 -35.70
CA PRO A 218 6.61 17.51 -35.96
C PRO A 218 6.87 16.85 -37.29
N ALA A 219 7.99 17.18 -37.96
CA ALA A 219 8.28 16.69 -39.33
C ALA A 219 8.28 15.17 -39.42
N GLU A 220 8.77 14.48 -38.39
CA GLU A 220 8.82 13.01 -38.29
C GLU A 220 7.42 12.36 -38.18
N ARG A 221 6.34 13.14 -37.90
CA ARG A 221 4.97 12.68 -37.75
C ARG A 221 4.02 13.20 -38.84
N ALA A 222 4.57 13.77 -39.92
CA ALA A 222 3.76 14.43 -40.95
C ALA A 222 2.69 13.54 -41.59
N GLY A 223 2.88 12.22 -41.64
CA GLY A 223 1.92 11.25 -42.19
C GLY A 223 0.98 10.59 -41.18
N TRP A 224 1.06 10.93 -39.89
CA TRP A 224 0.36 10.18 -38.82
C TRP A 224 -1.10 10.59 -38.61
N SER A 225 -1.53 11.66 -39.23
CA SER A 225 -2.87 12.26 -39.02
C SER A 225 -3.63 12.39 -40.35
N PRO A 226 -4.04 11.28 -40.99
CA PRO A 226 -4.69 11.31 -42.29
C PRO A 226 -6.01 12.08 -42.23
N HIS A 227 -6.21 13.02 -43.17
CA HIS A 227 -7.43 13.85 -43.30
C HIS A 227 -7.82 14.59 -41.99
N GLY A 228 -6.83 14.98 -41.17
CA GLY A 228 -7.08 15.68 -39.90
C GLY A 228 -7.56 14.77 -38.75
N LEU A 229 -7.52 13.45 -38.91
CA LEU A 229 -7.72 12.51 -37.80
C LEU A 229 -6.45 12.39 -37.00
N VAL A 230 -6.46 12.79 -35.75
CA VAL A 230 -5.35 12.70 -34.84
C VAL A 230 -5.73 11.87 -33.62
N ALA A 231 -4.86 10.95 -33.21
CA ALA A 231 -5.09 10.13 -32.03
C ALA A 231 -3.95 10.27 -31.02
N HIS A 232 -4.30 10.47 -29.78
CA HIS A 232 -3.37 10.53 -28.65
C HIS A 232 -3.79 9.57 -27.56
N SER A 233 -2.81 9.09 -26.76
CA SER A 233 -3.11 8.32 -25.57
C SER A 233 -4.10 9.07 -24.67
N LYS A 234 -5.11 8.36 -24.20
CA LYS A 234 -6.06 8.91 -23.23
C LYS A 234 -5.49 9.05 -21.84
N LEU A 235 -4.33 8.43 -21.54
CA LEU A 235 -3.69 8.50 -20.24
C LEU A 235 -2.85 9.76 -20.10
N CYS A 236 -3.21 10.60 -19.12
CA CYS A 236 -2.47 11.80 -18.78
C CYS A 236 -1.03 11.48 -18.37
N THR A 237 -0.08 12.21 -18.93
CA THR A 237 1.35 12.04 -18.65
C THR A 237 1.79 12.57 -17.28
N HIS A 238 0.88 13.19 -16.52
CA HIS A 238 1.13 13.54 -15.12
C HIS A 238 1.03 12.32 -14.19
N ALA A 239 -0.17 11.73 -14.07
CA ALA A 239 -0.45 10.65 -13.10
C ALA A 239 -1.34 9.51 -13.67
N GLY A 240 -1.48 9.41 -14.99
CA GLY A 240 -2.24 8.33 -15.63
C GLY A 240 -3.77 8.51 -15.60
N CYS A 241 -4.29 9.65 -15.14
CA CYS A 241 -5.73 9.92 -15.19
C CYS A 241 -6.24 10.01 -16.64
N PRO A 242 -7.50 9.62 -16.93
CA PRO A 242 -8.02 9.75 -18.28
C PRO A 242 -8.22 11.22 -18.66
N VAL A 243 -7.60 11.64 -19.76
CA VAL A 243 -7.91 12.89 -20.44
C VAL A 243 -9.27 12.72 -21.12
N GLY A 244 -10.25 13.54 -20.80
CA GLY A 244 -11.62 13.29 -21.23
C GLY A 244 -12.40 14.51 -21.70
N LEU A 245 -11.83 15.71 -21.60
CA LEU A 245 -12.47 16.94 -22.01
C LEU A 245 -11.75 17.51 -23.23
N TYR A 246 -12.51 17.87 -24.25
CA TYR A 246 -12.03 18.52 -25.48
C TYR A 246 -12.81 19.80 -25.72
N GLU A 247 -12.09 20.90 -25.86
CA GLU A 247 -12.66 22.20 -26.26
C GLU A 247 -12.40 22.45 -27.74
N GLN A 248 -13.44 22.34 -28.53
CA GLN A 248 -13.35 22.46 -29.99
C GLN A 248 -12.87 23.84 -30.45
N GLY A 249 -13.28 24.92 -29.75
CA GLY A 249 -12.94 26.30 -30.16
C GLY A 249 -11.45 26.59 -30.10
N SER A 250 -10.76 26.06 -29.10
CA SER A 250 -9.31 26.22 -28.86
C SER A 250 -8.49 25.00 -29.27
N ASN A 251 -9.12 23.86 -29.61
CA ASN A 251 -8.49 22.58 -29.83
C ASN A 251 -7.60 22.10 -28.67
N LEU A 252 -8.07 22.34 -27.44
CA LEU A 252 -7.39 21.95 -26.23
C LEU A 252 -7.98 20.70 -25.63
N LEU A 253 -7.11 19.84 -25.09
CA LEU A 253 -7.48 18.67 -24.29
C LEU A 253 -7.20 18.96 -22.81
N PHE A 254 -8.13 18.55 -21.95
CA PHE A 254 -8.04 18.78 -20.51
C PHE A 254 -8.09 17.46 -19.74
N CYS A 255 -7.19 17.35 -18.77
CA CYS A 255 -7.23 16.30 -17.77
C CYS A 255 -8.01 16.83 -16.54
N PRO A 256 -9.18 16.24 -16.19
CA PRO A 256 -10.01 16.76 -15.11
C PRO A 256 -9.41 16.61 -13.72
N CYS A 257 -8.47 15.66 -13.52
CA CYS A 257 -7.96 15.34 -12.18
C CYS A 257 -7.06 16.45 -11.61
N HIS A 258 -6.08 16.93 -12.40
CA HIS A 258 -5.11 17.93 -11.93
C HIS A 258 -4.96 19.08 -12.94
N GLN A 259 -5.94 19.23 -13.85
CA GLN A 259 -6.07 20.36 -14.79
C GLN A 259 -4.85 20.55 -15.72
N SER A 260 -4.20 19.46 -16.10
CA SER A 260 -3.22 19.53 -17.20
C SER A 260 -3.94 19.82 -18.52
N VAL A 261 -3.43 20.78 -19.28
CA VAL A 261 -3.98 21.23 -20.56
C VAL A 261 -2.97 20.96 -21.66
N PHE A 262 -3.45 20.38 -22.77
CA PHE A 262 -2.61 19.98 -23.91
C PHE A 262 -3.10 20.65 -25.20
N ASP A 263 -2.20 21.23 -25.98
CA ASP A 263 -2.47 21.76 -27.30
C ASP A 263 -2.49 20.61 -28.34
N LEU A 264 -3.71 20.22 -28.76
CA LEU A 264 -3.90 19.10 -29.68
C LEU A 264 -3.25 19.37 -31.04
N LEU A 265 -3.25 20.63 -31.51
CA LEU A 265 -2.71 20.97 -32.82
C LEU A 265 -1.18 20.94 -32.88
N ASP A 266 -0.52 21.05 -31.72
CA ASP A 266 0.92 21.01 -31.55
C ASP A 266 1.37 19.71 -30.85
N GLY A 267 0.97 18.56 -31.41
CA GLY A 267 1.35 17.24 -30.92
C GLY A 267 0.93 16.92 -29.48
N ALA A 268 -0.18 17.48 -29.02
CA ALA A 268 -0.68 17.39 -27.65
C ALA A 268 0.37 17.80 -26.59
N ARG A 269 1.15 18.84 -26.88
CA ARG A 269 2.11 19.42 -25.96
C ARG A 269 1.39 20.04 -24.75
N PRO A 270 1.89 19.81 -23.53
CA PRO A 270 1.31 20.43 -22.36
C PRO A 270 1.57 21.93 -22.35
N ILE A 271 0.53 22.73 -22.14
CA ILE A 271 0.60 24.21 -22.07
C ILE A 271 0.27 24.75 -20.67
N SER A 272 -0.35 23.91 -19.81
CA SER A 272 -0.68 24.26 -18.43
C SER A 272 -0.83 23.00 -17.58
N GLY A 273 -0.70 23.15 -16.27
CA GLY A 273 -0.84 22.09 -15.29
C GLY A 273 0.44 21.26 -15.11
N PRO A 274 0.37 20.17 -14.32
CA PRO A 274 1.55 19.43 -13.86
C PRO A 274 2.09 18.39 -14.86
N ALA A 275 1.45 18.18 -16.03
CA ALA A 275 1.98 17.24 -17.04
C ALA A 275 3.31 17.75 -17.59
N ALA A 276 4.34 16.89 -17.56
CA ALA A 276 5.71 17.25 -17.93
C ALA A 276 6.06 16.95 -19.41
N ARG A 277 5.21 16.19 -20.12
CA ARG A 277 5.46 15.77 -21.50
C ARG A 277 4.16 15.69 -22.32
N PRO A 278 4.23 15.70 -23.66
CA PRO A 278 3.08 15.52 -24.54
C PRO A 278 2.33 14.20 -24.26
N LEU A 279 1.05 14.17 -24.65
CA LEU A 279 0.35 12.88 -24.76
C LEU A 279 0.91 12.11 -25.95
N PRO A 280 1.34 10.85 -25.77
CA PRO A 280 1.82 10.01 -26.85
C PRO A 280 0.84 9.97 -28.03
N GLN A 281 1.33 10.16 -29.24
CA GLN A 281 0.53 10.11 -30.47
C GLN A 281 0.54 8.69 -31.02
N LEU A 282 -0.65 8.25 -31.50
CA LEU A 282 -0.83 7.01 -32.20
C LEU A 282 -0.79 7.28 -33.70
N PRO A 283 0.11 6.66 -34.48
CA PRO A 283 0.14 6.81 -35.93
C PRO A 283 -1.09 6.12 -36.55
N LEU A 284 -1.83 6.84 -37.38
CA LEU A 284 -3.06 6.35 -38.01
C LEU A 284 -2.89 6.16 -39.50
N GLU A 285 -3.68 5.24 -40.04
CA GLU A 285 -3.94 5.11 -41.44
C GLU A 285 -5.43 4.82 -41.70
N ILE A 286 -5.90 5.09 -42.92
CA ILE A 286 -7.26 4.79 -43.33
C ILE A 286 -7.19 3.70 -44.40
N THR A 287 -7.91 2.60 -44.16
CA THR A 287 -8.01 1.50 -45.15
C THR A 287 -8.77 1.94 -46.42
N PRO A 288 -8.60 1.21 -47.55
CA PRO A 288 -9.39 1.49 -48.74
C PRO A 288 -10.90 1.49 -48.51
N GLU A 289 -11.39 0.74 -47.53
CA GLU A 289 -12.81 0.66 -47.14
C GLU A 289 -13.22 1.82 -46.22
N GLY A 290 -12.30 2.73 -45.87
CA GLY A 290 -12.55 3.91 -45.04
C GLY A 290 -12.48 3.69 -43.55
N HIS A 291 -11.98 2.52 -43.08
CA HIS A 291 -11.82 2.25 -41.65
C HIS A 291 -10.50 2.84 -41.11
N VAL A 292 -10.58 3.33 -39.86
CA VAL A 292 -9.40 3.83 -39.15
C VAL A 292 -8.67 2.66 -38.48
N ARG A 293 -7.34 2.60 -38.65
CA ARG A 293 -6.47 1.66 -37.96
C ARG A 293 -5.15 2.33 -37.55
N ALA A 294 -4.48 1.76 -36.59
CA ALA A 294 -3.12 2.18 -36.24
C ALA A 294 -2.12 1.59 -37.24
N SER A 295 -1.12 2.35 -37.67
CA SER A 295 0.02 1.85 -38.44
C SER A 295 1.19 1.42 -37.57
N GLY A 296 1.14 1.67 -36.25
CA GLY A 296 2.13 1.30 -35.25
C GLY A 296 1.59 1.53 -33.84
N ASP A 297 2.44 1.29 -32.86
CA ASP A 297 2.14 1.64 -31.47
C ASP A 297 2.36 3.15 -31.21
N PHE A 298 2.00 3.64 -30.04
CA PHE A 298 2.36 5.00 -29.60
C PHE A 298 3.88 5.21 -29.69
N GLU A 299 4.30 6.40 -30.09
CA GLU A 299 5.72 6.73 -30.24
C GLU A 299 6.53 6.68 -28.93
N SER A 300 5.84 6.74 -27.80
CA SER A 300 6.47 6.70 -26.47
C SER A 300 5.54 6.01 -25.47
N PRO A 301 6.07 5.52 -24.33
CA PRO A 301 5.24 4.88 -23.32
C PRO A 301 4.10 5.76 -22.86
N VAL A 302 2.92 5.19 -22.70
CA VAL A 302 1.72 5.89 -22.27
C VAL A 302 1.72 6.16 -20.74
N GLY A 303 0.96 7.15 -20.30
CA GLY A 303 0.84 7.51 -18.89
C GLY A 303 2.06 8.23 -18.30
N PRO A 304 2.26 8.23 -16.97
CA PRO A 304 3.37 8.91 -16.32
C PRO A 304 4.72 8.27 -16.69
N GLY A 305 5.64 9.08 -17.20
CA GLY A 305 6.87 8.62 -17.86
C GLY A 305 8.14 8.70 -17.00
N PHE A 306 8.07 8.40 -15.71
CA PHE A 306 9.25 8.50 -14.83
C PHE A 306 10.37 7.50 -15.17
N TRP A 307 10.05 6.35 -15.77
CA TRP A 307 11.01 5.31 -16.20
C TRP A 307 11.63 5.55 -17.58
N SER A 308 11.12 6.49 -18.34
CA SER A 308 11.60 6.82 -19.70
C SER A 308 12.42 8.11 -19.77
N ARG A 309 12.74 8.72 -18.65
CA ARG A 309 13.60 9.92 -18.60
C ARG A 309 15.03 9.49 -18.96
N PRO A 310 15.67 10.12 -19.97
CA PRO A 310 17.11 9.99 -20.12
C PRO A 310 17.78 10.51 -18.84
N SER A 311 18.67 9.70 -18.27
CA SER A 311 19.52 10.02 -17.13
C SER A 311 20.44 11.18 -17.45
#